data_70f5ce1e13c35466ddf7992518639d25
#
_entry.id   70f5ce1e13c35466ddf7992518639d25
#
_cell.length_a   1.000
_cell.length_b   1.000
_cell.length_c   1.000
_cell.angle_alpha   90.00
_cell.angle_beta   90.00
_cell.angle_gamma   90.00
#
_symmetry.space_group_name_H-M   'P 1'
#
loop_
_entity.id
_entity.type
_entity.pdbx_description
1 polymer ?
#
loop_
_entity_poly.entity_id
_entity_poly.type
_entity_poly.pdbx_seq_one_letter_code
_entity_poly.pdbx_strand_id
1 'polypeptide(L)'
;MAILFDWYEDPKPSNKQQGENGNTLHPRIKYNGSTGTDVLRRRIQERCSLTETDVTAVLDALLHIMGQELAEGRQVHLDGIGYFHPCLTTTEPVTVDTKRKVTKVKLKAIQFRADQTLKNEFGVLKVKNLKGGLDFTQLTNEEIDLQLTKYFRTCLLYTSPSPRDCS
;
A
#
# COMPACT_ATOMS: atom_id res chain seq x y z
N MET A 1 -5.74 -4.74 14.63
CA MET A 1 -6.06 -3.60 13.73
C MET A 1 -6.70 -4.13 12.47
N ALA A 2 -7.64 -3.39 11.85
CA ALA A 2 -8.26 -3.79 10.60
C ALA A 2 -7.83 -2.84 9.48
N ILE A 3 -7.65 -3.35 8.25
CA ILE A 3 -7.40 -2.53 7.08
C ILE A 3 -8.73 -1.94 6.61
N LEU A 4 -8.77 -0.62 6.47
CA LEU A 4 -9.92 0.09 5.97
C LEU A 4 -9.92 0.07 4.44
N PHE A 5 -11.06 -0.19 3.84
CA PHE A 5 -11.22 -0.16 2.38
C PHE A 5 -12.52 0.51 1.97
N ASP A 6 -12.58 0.94 0.73
CA ASP A 6 -13.79 1.47 0.09
C ASP A 6 -13.97 0.83 -1.29
N TRP A 7 -15.20 0.77 -1.78
CA TRP A 7 -15.51 0.23 -3.10
C TRP A 7 -15.42 1.32 -4.15
N TYR A 8 -14.72 1.02 -5.24
CA TYR A 8 -14.59 1.89 -6.40
C TYR A 8 -15.09 1.17 -7.65
N GLU A 9 -15.71 1.92 -8.53
CA GLU A 9 -16.10 1.41 -9.84
C GLU A 9 -14.88 1.27 -10.73
N ASP A 10 -14.78 0.15 -11.45
CA ASP A 10 -13.75 -0.01 -12.46
C ASP A 10 -13.98 1.01 -13.58
N PRO A 11 -12.93 1.73 -14.02
CA PRO A 11 -13.03 2.51 -15.23
C PRO A 11 -13.40 1.56 -16.37
N LYS A 12 -14.48 1.88 -17.10
CA LYS A 12 -15.05 1.03 -18.17
C LYS A 12 -13.92 0.47 -19.03
N PRO A 13 -13.74 -0.86 -19.11
CA PRO A 13 -12.74 -1.43 -19.99
C PRO A 13 -13.11 -1.08 -21.43
N SER A 14 -12.19 -0.49 -22.16
CA SER A 14 -12.37 -0.02 -23.53
C SER A 14 -12.74 -1.10 -24.55
N ASN A 15 -12.89 -2.38 -24.14
CA ASN A 15 -13.08 -3.54 -25.02
C ASN A 15 -14.02 -4.62 -24.46
N LYS A 16 -15.04 -4.30 -23.67
CA LYS A 16 -16.08 -5.28 -23.38
C LYS A 16 -17.27 -5.10 -24.32
N GLN A 17 -17.58 -6.17 -25.04
CA GLN A 17 -18.78 -6.31 -25.87
C GLN A 17 -20.02 -5.91 -25.07
N GLN A 18 -20.87 -5.09 -25.67
CA GLN A 18 -22.16 -4.68 -25.15
C GLN A 18 -22.97 -5.92 -24.76
N GLY A 19 -23.19 -6.14 -23.46
CA GLY A 19 -24.06 -7.23 -23.02
C GLY A 19 -24.17 -7.43 -21.51
N GLU A 20 -23.23 -6.99 -20.70
CA GLU A 20 -23.34 -7.14 -19.25
C GLU A 20 -23.49 -5.78 -18.56
N ASN A 21 -24.75 -5.47 -18.21
CA ASN A 21 -25.14 -4.35 -17.36
C ASN A 21 -24.71 -4.62 -15.89
N GLY A 22 -23.45 -4.34 -15.59
CA GLY A 22 -22.96 -4.40 -14.22
C GLY A 22 -21.65 -3.61 -14.10
N ASN A 23 -21.68 -2.44 -13.46
CA ASN A 23 -20.43 -1.78 -13.06
C ASN A 23 -19.71 -2.70 -12.08
N THR A 24 -18.55 -3.21 -12.48
CA THR A 24 -17.72 -4.04 -11.61
C THR A 24 -17.10 -3.15 -10.54
N LEU A 25 -17.22 -3.55 -9.28
CA LEU A 25 -16.62 -2.85 -8.15
C LEU A 25 -15.35 -3.58 -7.72
N HIS A 26 -14.32 -2.82 -7.37
CA HIS A 26 -13.11 -3.37 -6.74
C HIS A 26 -12.83 -2.69 -5.39
N PRO A 27 -12.34 -3.43 -4.41
CA PRO A 27 -11.98 -2.87 -3.11
C PRO A 27 -10.67 -2.07 -3.22
N ARG A 28 -10.64 -0.87 -2.69
CA ARG A 28 -9.45 -0.03 -2.62
C ARG A 28 -9.10 0.28 -1.18
N ILE A 29 -7.85 0.03 -0.81
CA ILE A 29 -7.35 0.29 0.54
C ILE A 29 -7.37 1.80 0.81
N LYS A 30 -7.91 2.18 1.97
CA LYS A 30 -7.73 3.51 2.54
C LYS A 30 -6.49 3.48 3.42
N TYR A 31 -5.43 4.13 2.97
CA TYR A 31 -4.19 4.21 3.74
C TYR A 31 -4.39 5.04 5.01
N ASN A 32 -3.89 4.50 6.12
CA ASN A 32 -3.88 5.18 7.42
C ASN A 32 -2.50 5.80 7.69
N GLY A 33 -2.02 6.61 6.74
CA GLY A 33 -0.71 7.22 6.79
C GLY A 33 0.40 6.39 6.13
N SER A 34 1.63 6.89 6.23
CA SER A 34 2.84 6.22 5.77
C SER A 34 3.87 6.16 6.89
N THR A 35 4.64 5.10 6.95
CA THR A 35 5.76 4.95 7.88
C THR A 35 7.04 5.26 7.14
N GLY A 36 7.76 6.29 7.56
CA GLY A 36 9.05 6.66 6.98
C GLY A 36 10.20 5.81 7.52
N THR A 37 11.35 5.92 6.85
CA THR A 37 12.58 5.19 7.20
C THR A 37 13.05 5.49 8.63
N ASP A 38 12.84 6.71 9.13
CA ASP A 38 13.23 7.11 10.49
C ASP A 38 12.50 6.30 11.57
N VAL A 39 11.21 6.07 11.37
CA VAL A 39 10.42 5.25 12.29
C VAL A 39 10.85 3.78 12.20
N LEU A 40 11.18 3.29 11.00
CA LEU A 40 11.67 1.92 10.82
C LEU A 40 13.03 1.72 11.50
N ARG A 41 13.97 2.66 11.34
CA ARG A 41 15.30 2.61 11.99
C ARG A 41 15.17 2.48 13.51
N ARG A 42 14.34 3.33 14.12
CA ARG A 42 14.09 3.28 15.57
C ARG A 42 13.51 1.93 16.01
N ARG A 43 12.52 1.41 15.29
CA ARG A 43 11.93 0.11 15.61
C ARG A 43 12.88 -1.06 15.40
N ILE A 44 13.82 -0.96 14.47
CA ILE A 44 14.88 -1.95 14.28
C ILE A 44 15.85 -1.89 15.46
N GLN A 45 16.28 -0.69 15.87
CA GLN A 45 17.14 -0.50 17.03
C GLN A 45 16.52 -1.08 18.31
N GLU A 46 15.21 -0.92 18.51
CA GLU A 46 14.51 -1.50 19.67
C GLU A 46 14.55 -3.05 19.72
N ARG A 47 14.82 -3.71 18.58
CA ARG A 47 14.84 -5.17 18.44
C ARG A 47 16.21 -5.78 18.32
N CYS A 48 17.24 -4.98 18.18
CA CYS A 48 18.62 -5.45 18.04
C CYS A 48 19.59 -4.54 18.81
N SER A 49 20.83 -4.99 18.96
CA SER A 49 21.89 -4.24 19.66
C SER A 49 22.57 -3.17 18.80
N LEU A 50 22.10 -2.93 17.59
CA LEU A 50 22.66 -1.94 16.66
C LEU A 50 22.25 -0.53 17.08
N THR A 51 23.14 0.44 16.84
CA THR A 51 22.81 1.86 16.97
C THR A 51 21.99 2.34 15.76
N GLU A 52 21.29 3.46 15.87
CA GLU A 52 20.56 4.06 14.75
C GLU A 52 21.49 4.37 13.56
N THR A 53 22.73 4.76 13.85
CA THR A 53 23.74 5.02 12.84
C THR A 53 24.14 3.75 12.09
N ASP A 54 24.32 2.64 12.81
CA ASP A 54 24.64 1.34 12.19
C ASP A 54 23.49 0.86 11.29
N VAL A 55 22.25 0.99 11.74
CA VAL A 55 21.08 0.65 10.94
C VAL A 55 21.03 1.51 9.66
N THR A 56 21.34 2.80 9.77
CA THR A 56 21.41 3.68 8.60
C THR A 56 22.49 3.22 7.62
N ALA A 57 23.68 2.94 8.10
CA ALA A 57 24.79 2.48 7.27
C ALA A 57 24.47 1.16 6.54
N VAL A 58 23.81 0.22 7.22
CA VAL A 58 23.37 -1.05 6.61
C VAL A 58 22.32 -0.82 5.52
N LEU A 59 21.32 0.04 5.75
CA LEU A 59 20.29 0.34 4.77
C LEU A 59 20.87 1.05 3.53
N ASP A 60 21.79 1.98 3.73
CA ASP A 60 22.45 2.70 2.63
C ASP A 60 23.35 1.76 1.82
N ALA A 61 24.11 0.88 2.47
CA ALA A 61 24.90 -0.13 1.80
C ALA A 61 24.01 -1.11 1.00
N LEU A 62 22.90 -1.57 1.58
CA LEU A 62 21.94 -2.43 0.91
C LEU A 62 21.38 -1.78 -0.33
N LEU A 63 20.93 -0.52 -0.23
CA LEU A 63 20.40 0.24 -1.35
C LEU A 63 21.42 0.33 -2.50
N HIS A 64 22.68 0.64 -2.15
CA HIS A 64 23.74 0.79 -3.15
C HIS A 64 24.05 -0.52 -3.86
N ILE A 65 24.22 -1.62 -3.11
CA ILE A 65 24.49 -2.96 -3.66
C ILE A 65 23.32 -3.43 -4.53
N MET A 66 22.09 -3.29 -4.04
CA MET A 66 20.90 -3.64 -4.83
C MET A 66 20.85 -2.86 -6.14
N GLY A 67 21.16 -1.56 -6.10
CA GLY A 67 21.18 -0.72 -7.29
C GLY A 67 22.19 -1.21 -8.34
N GLN A 68 23.39 -1.61 -7.90
CA GLN A 68 24.43 -2.18 -8.78
C GLN A 68 23.97 -3.50 -9.40
N GLU A 69 23.47 -4.44 -8.60
CA GLU A 69 23.02 -5.75 -9.09
C GLU A 69 21.86 -5.63 -10.11
N LEU A 70 20.90 -4.75 -9.81
CA LEU A 70 19.79 -4.49 -10.74
C LEU A 70 20.23 -3.79 -12.02
N ALA A 71 21.24 -2.90 -11.94
CA ALA A 71 21.81 -2.23 -13.13
C ALA A 71 22.53 -3.22 -14.06
N GLU A 72 23.12 -4.28 -13.51
CA GLU A 72 23.71 -5.37 -14.28
C GLU A 72 22.67 -6.36 -14.85
N GLY A 73 21.39 -6.08 -14.64
CA GLY A 73 20.29 -6.92 -15.13
C GLY A 73 20.01 -8.15 -14.27
N ARG A 74 20.60 -8.23 -13.07
CA ARG A 74 20.33 -9.33 -12.14
C ARG A 74 19.05 -9.07 -11.35
N GLN A 75 18.38 -10.13 -10.98
CA GLN A 75 17.29 -10.09 -10.00
C GLN A 75 17.90 -10.15 -8.60
N VAL A 76 17.43 -9.30 -7.70
CA VAL A 76 17.83 -9.33 -6.28
C VAL A 76 16.75 -10.03 -5.48
N HIS A 77 17.12 -11.05 -4.74
CA HIS A 77 16.26 -11.73 -3.77
C HIS A 77 16.73 -11.43 -2.35
N LEU A 78 15.86 -10.86 -1.55
CA LEU A 78 16.06 -10.72 -0.11
C LEU A 78 15.17 -11.74 0.59
N ASP A 79 15.82 -12.72 1.24
CA ASP A 79 15.14 -13.81 1.93
C ASP A 79 14.14 -13.28 2.95
N GLY A 80 12.94 -13.80 2.88
CA GLY A 80 11.82 -13.38 3.73
C GLY A 80 11.13 -12.07 3.33
N ILE A 81 11.76 -11.25 2.48
CA ILE A 81 11.17 -9.99 1.99
C ILE A 81 10.58 -10.19 0.60
N GLY A 82 11.41 -10.55 -0.38
CA GLY A 82 10.94 -10.77 -1.74
C GLY A 82 11.96 -10.51 -2.83
N TYR A 83 11.46 -10.48 -4.05
CA TYR A 83 12.21 -10.39 -5.28
C TYR A 83 12.05 -9.01 -5.90
N PHE A 84 13.17 -8.42 -6.31
CA PHE A 84 13.23 -7.17 -7.06
C PHE A 84 13.79 -7.46 -8.46
N HIS A 85 13.12 -6.98 -9.49
CA HIS A 85 13.59 -7.15 -10.87
C HIS A 85 13.30 -5.92 -11.72
N PRO A 86 14.23 -5.55 -12.62
CA PRO A 86 14.04 -4.42 -13.52
C PRO A 86 13.04 -4.79 -14.62
N CYS A 87 12.14 -3.87 -14.97
CA CYS A 87 11.24 -3.99 -16.10
C CYS A 87 11.57 -2.95 -17.15
N LEU A 88 11.63 -3.40 -18.39
CA LEU A 88 11.93 -2.56 -19.53
C LEU A 88 10.66 -2.16 -20.27
N THR A 89 10.71 -1.04 -20.97
CA THR A 89 9.67 -0.59 -21.90
C THR A 89 10.31 0.01 -23.13
N THR A 90 9.55 0.11 -24.19
CA THR A 90 9.99 0.79 -25.42
C THR A 90 9.43 2.20 -25.47
N THR A 91 10.21 3.14 -26.01
CA THR A 91 9.77 4.53 -26.21
C THR A 91 8.83 4.70 -27.39
N GLU A 92 8.91 3.77 -28.36
CA GLU A 92 8.09 3.74 -29.57
C GLU A 92 7.59 2.32 -29.81
N PRO A 93 6.49 2.15 -30.55
CA PRO A 93 6.06 0.82 -30.99
C PRO A 93 7.18 0.12 -31.76
N VAL A 94 7.51 -1.10 -31.35
CA VAL A 94 8.57 -1.91 -32.00
C VAL A 94 7.91 -3.01 -32.81
N THR A 95 8.18 -3.01 -34.12
CA THR A 95 7.79 -4.09 -35.03
C THR A 95 8.96 -5.08 -35.20
N VAL A 96 8.69 -6.22 -35.83
CA VAL A 96 9.72 -7.24 -36.12
C VAL A 96 10.90 -6.63 -36.88
N ASP A 97 10.63 -5.71 -37.81
CA ASP A 97 11.65 -5.06 -38.65
C ASP A 97 12.49 -4.02 -37.89
N THR A 98 11.93 -3.45 -36.80
CA THR A 98 12.58 -2.40 -35.99
C THR A 98 13.18 -2.91 -34.70
N LYS A 99 13.03 -4.19 -34.34
CA LYS A 99 13.44 -4.79 -33.05
C LYS A 99 14.94 -4.65 -32.72
N ARG A 100 15.80 -4.42 -33.70
CA ARG A 100 17.27 -4.31 -33.53
C ARG A 100 17.73 -2.96 -32.97
N LYS A 101 16.85 -1.95 -32.82
CA LYS A 101 17.22 -0.61 -32.33
C LYS A 101 17.17 -0.56 -30.79
N VAL A 102 18.29 -0.83 -30.15
CA VAL A 102 18.46 -0.84 -28.68
C VAL A 102 18.13 0.53 -28.05
N THR A 103 18.33 1.64 -28.77
CA THR A 103 18.05 3.01 -28.31
C THR A 103 16.58 3.26 -27.96
N LYS A 104 15.68 2.38 -28.37
CA LYS A 104 14.25 2.48 -28.07
C LYS A 104 13.85 1.83 -26.73
N VAL A 105 14.79 1.18 -26.06
CA VAL A 105 14.52 0.48 -24.80
C VAL A 105 14.97 1.34 -23.62
N LYS A 106 14.11 1.46 -22.62
CA LYS A 106 14.42 2.16 -21.36
C LYS A 106 13.88 1.40 -20.14
N LEU A 107 14.44 1.69 -18.98
CA LEU A 107 13.89 1.18 -17.72
C LEU A 107 12.49 1.77 -17.50
N LYS A 108 11.50 0.91 -17.29
CA LYS A 108 10.14 1.30 -16.93
C LYS A 108 10.00 1.47 -15.43
N ALA A 109 10.40 0.48 -14.68
CA ALA A 109 10.28 0.41 -13.23
C ALA A 109 11.10 -0.75 -12.68
N ILE A 110 11.32 -0.73 -11.37
CA ILE A 110 11.72 -1.91 -10.61
C ILE A 110 10.45 -2.51 -10.03
N GLN A 111 10.17 -3.77 -10.35
CA GLN A 111 9.02 -4.49 -9.81
C GLN A 111 9.44 -5.25 -8.56
N PHE A 112 8.53 -5.28 -7.58
CA PHE A 112 8.67 -6.02 -6.34
C PHE A 112 7.64 -7.15 -6.29
N ARG A 113 8.09 -8.35 -5.91
CA ARG A 113 7.23 -9.50 -5.64
C ARG A 113 7.52 -9.99 -4.23
N ALA A 114 6.57 -9.84 -3.32
CA ALA A 114 6.71 -10.25 -1.95
C ALA A 114 6.91 -11.78 -1.82
N ASP A 115 7.82 -12.16 -0.91
CA ASP A 115 8.01 -13.55 -0.53
C ASP A 115 6.83 -14.07 0.31
N GLN A 116 6.69 -15.39 0.38
CA GLN A 116 5.64 -16.03 1.17
C GLN A 116 5.81 -15.73 2.67
N THR A 117 7.03 -15.62 3.16
CA THR A 117 7.34 -15.27 4.55
C THR A 117 6.78 -13.91 4.91
N LEU A 118 7.02 -12.88 4.08
CA LEU A 118 6.46 -11.54 4.30
C LEU A 118 4.92 -11.55 4.28
N LYS A 119 4.32 -12.36 3.41
CA LYS A 119 2.85 -12.50 3.36
C LYS A 119 2.31 -13.18 4.61
N ASN A 120 3.04 -14.15 5.16
CA ASN A 120 2.65 -14.85 6.39
C ASN A 120 2.76 -13.93 7.61
N GLU A 121 3.77 -13.05 7.67
CA GLU A 121 3.90 -12.01 8.70
C GLU A 121 2.73 -11.01 8.70
N PHE A 122 2.08 -10.82 7.54
CA PHE A 122 0.86 -10.04 7.45
C PHE A 122 -0.30 -10.67 8.23
N GLY A 123 -0.28 -11.98 8.43
CA GLY A 123 -1.23 -12.75 9.21
C GLY A 123 -2.64 -12.77 8.61
N VAL A 124 -3.64 -13.00 9.46
CA VAL A 124 -5.05 -13.01 9.03
C VAL A 124 -5.50 -11.59 8.75
N LEU A 125 -5.89 -11.34 7.50
CA LEU A 125 -6.36 -10.04 7.06
C LEU A 125 -7.72 -9.72 7.70
N LYS A 126 -7.75 -8.70 8.57
CA LYS A 126 -8.98 -8.11 9.06
C LYS A 126 -9.28 -6.86 8.24
N VAL A 127 -10.38 -6.87 7.49
CA VAL A 127 -10.81 -5.74 6.65
C VAL A 127 -12.09 -5.13 7.21
N LYS A 128 -12.22 -3.82 7.07
CA LYS A 128 -13.43 -3.08 7.44
C LYS A 128 -13.80 -2.12 6.32
N ASN A 129 -15.05 -2.21 5.85
CA ASN A 129 -15.56 -1.26 4.86
C ASN A 129 -15.81 0.10 5.53
N LEU A 130 -15.32 1.19 4.93
CA LEU A 130 -15.50 2.55 5.42
C LEU A 130 -16.93 3.07 5.26
N LYS A 131 -17.58 2.72 4.14
CA LYS A 131 -18.95 3.14 3.83
C LYS A 131 -20.00 2.12 4.24
N GLY A 132 -19.60 0.93 4.65
CA GLY A 132 -20.50 -0.03 5.27
C GLY A 132 -20.99 0.57 6.57
N GLY A 133 -22.26 0.98 6.62
CA GLY A 133 -22.87 1.39 7.86
C GLY A 133 -22.63 0.37 8.97
N LEU A 134 -22.65 0.80 10.20
CA LEU A 134 -22.58 -0.10 11.34
C LEU A 134 -23.61 -1.22 11.13
N ASP A 135 -23.12 -2.43 10.88
CA ASP A 135 -23.99 -3.61 10.82
C ASP A 135 -24.37 -3.98 12.25
N PHE A 136 -25.48 -3.43 12.70
CA PHE A 136 -25.99 -3.67 14.04
C PHE A 136 -26.56 -5.08 14.24
N THR A 137 -26.66 -5.89 13.17
CA THR A 137 -27.29 -7.21 13.22
C THR A 137 -26.47 -8.26 13.97
N GLN A 138 -25.15 -8.03 14.14
CA GLN A 138 -24.22 -8.92 14.81
C GLN A 138 -23.61 -8.36 16.11
N LEU A 139 -24.02 -7.17 16.51
CA LEU A 139 -23.52 -6.52 17.71
C LEU A 139 -24.50 -6.74 18.89
N THR A 140 -23.93 -6.94 20.07
CA THR A 140 -24.73 -6.92 21.31
C THR A 140 -25.17 -5.47 21.60
N ASN A 141 -26.24 -5.30 22.38
CA ASN A 141 -26.74 -3.97 22.74
C ASN A 141 -25.66 -3.11 23.42
N GLU A 142 -24.78 -3.69 24.21
CA GLU A 142 -23.66 -3.00 24.87
C GLU A 142 -22.60 -2.51 23.86
N GLU A 143 -22.32 -3.32 22.84
CA GLU A 143 -21.39 -2.94 21.76
C GLU A 143 -21.99 -1.85 20.86
N ILE A 144 -23.30 -1.87 20.65
CA ILE A 144 -24.04 -0.82 19.91
C ILE A 144 -23.94 0.50 20.66
N ASP A 145 -24.21 0.51 21.97
CA ASP A 145 -24.14 1.72 22.80
C ASP A 145 -22.72 2.29 22.86
N LEU A 146 -21.70 1.42 22.94
CA LEU A 146 -20.30 1.83 22.91
C LEU A 146 -19.91 2.46 21.56
N GLN A 147 -20.37 1.89 20.46
CA GLN A 147 -20.13 2.40 19.11
C GLN A 147 -20.85 3.73 18.87
N LEU A 148 -22.10 3.85 19.27
CA LEU A 148 -22.88 5.08 19.20
C LEU A 148 -22.26 6.18 20.05
N THR A 149 -21.83 5.88 21.27
CA THR A 149 -21.15 6.84 22.15
C THR A 149 -19.87 7.38 21.54
N LYS A 150 -19.07 6.51 20.89
CA LYS A 150 -17.86 6.94 20.16
C LYS A 150 -18.22 7.84 18.98
N TYR A 151 -19.25 7.49 18.22
CA TYR A 151 -19.69 8.28 17.07
C TYR A 151 -20.17 9.67 17.48
N PHE A 152 -21.01 9.76 18.50
CA PHE A 152 -21.51 11.03 19.03
C PHE A 152 -20.40 11.89 19.65
N ARG A 153 -19.42 11.32 20.34
CA ARG A 153 -18.25 12.08 20.84
C ARG A 153 -17.45 12.69 19.70
N THR A 154 -17.27 11.97 18.62
CA THR A 154 -16.54 12.48 17.44
C THR A 154 -17.32 13.59 16.74
N CYS A 155 -18.65 13.48 16.63
CA CYS A 155 -19.50 14.51 16.06
C CYS A 155 -19.60 15.76 16.96
N LEU A 156 -19.65 15.60 18.27
CA LEU A 156 -19.72 16.73 19.23
C LEU A 156 -18.44 17.56 19.29
N LEU A 157 -17.28 16.95 19.03
CA LEU A 157 -16.01 17.68 18.91
C LEU A 157 -15.96 18.60 17.68
N TYR A 158 -16.78 18.30 16.64
CA TYR A 158 -16.89 19.13 15.44
C TYR A 158 -17.96 20.21 15.50
N THR A 159 -18.88 20.16 16.46
CA THR A 159 -20.00 21.10 16.62
C THR A 159 -19.86 22.01 17.84
N SER A 160 -18.70 22.05 18.49
CA SER A 160 -18.44 23.01 19.56
C SER A 160 -18.34 24.41 18.90
N PRO A 161 -19.27 25.34 19.19
CA PRO A 161 -19.16 26.71 18.67
C PRO A 161 -17.88 27.35 19.21
N SER A 162 -17.17 28.03 18.35
CA SER A 162 -15.98 28.81 18.69
C SER A 162 -16.35 29.83 19.78
N PRO A 163 -15.50 30.07 20.81
CA PRO A 163 -15.78 31.03 21.89
C PRO A 163 -15.87 32.50 21.42
N ARG A 164 -15.92 32.78 20.14
CA ARG A 164 -15.95 34.16 19.59
C ARG A 164 -17.33 34.65 19.19
N ASP A 165 -18.36 33.85 19.30
CA ASP A 165 -19.72 34.24 18.90
C ASP A 165 -20.65 34.62 20.09
N CYS A 166 -20.06 35.00 21.23
CA CYS A 166 -20.78 35.65 22.32
C CYS A 166 -20.27 37.10 22.46
N SER A 167 -20.84 38.02 21.68
CA SER A 167 -20.80 39.46 21.93
C SER A 167 -22.12 40.04 21.45
#